data_753c4aaee2ee0eccf07f2fbb0d176ded
#
_entry.id   753c4aaee2ee0eccf07f2fbb0d176ded
#
_cell.length_a   1.000
_cell.length_b   1.000
_cell.length_c   1.000
_cell.angle_alpha   90.00
_cell.angle_beta   90.00
_cell.angle_gamma   90.00
#
_symmetry.space_group_name_H-M   'P 1'
#
loop_
_entity.id
_entity.type
_entity.pdbx_description
1 polymer ?
#
loop_
_entity_poly.entity_id
_entity_poly.type
_entity_poly.pdbx_seq_one_letter_code
_entity_poly.pdbx_strand_id
1 'polypeptide(L)'
;MDADVCPRPFFSDNLTASLIADLETRGWAHAPGALDAELVAALRLEAQALEAAGETHMGRVGRAQNETKALSIRKTHIAWLNGASAAQTRFMQGADALRIEMNRRLFLGLFEFEAHYAVYPPGGFYARHMDAFTLPTAGAGAFSGRRAERGRVVSMVAYLNEDWTSADGGQLALWDSAPLDEHGRPDMSRLDDVPPVAEVEPEGGGLVLMLSESIPHEVRLSYATRYAIPGWFRVNASVGGALDPLR
;
A
#
# COMPACT_ATOMS: atom_id res chain seq x y z
N MET A 1 -4.02 39.23 18.58
CA MET A 1 -4.45 37.94 19.16
C MET A 1 -4.97 37.12 17.97
N ASP A 2 -4.03 36.43 17.33
CA ASP A 2 -4.40 35.51 16.24
C ASP A 2 -5.11 34.35 16.90
N ALA A 3 -6.33 34.09 16.44
CA ALA A 3 -7.11 32.94 16.85
C ALA A 3 -6.26 31.70 16.48
N ASP A 4 -5.98 30.84 17.46
CA ASP A 4 -5.42 29.52 17.25
C ASP A 4 -6.27 28.78 16.21
N VAL A 5 -5.87 28.88 14.95
CA VAL A 5 -6.44 28.06 13.89
C VAL A 5 -5.89 26.66 14.14
N CYS A 6 -6.67 25.88 14.88
CA CYS A 6 -6.39 24.44 15.01
C CYS A 6 -6.17 23.89 13.57
N PRO A 7 -5.01 23.31 13.26
CA PRO A 7 -4.74 22.82 11.91
C PRO A 7 -5.84 21.83 11.54
N ARG A 8 -6.48 22.04 10.39
CA ARG A 8 -7.52 21.13 9.92
C ARG A 8 -6.95 19.72 9.84
N PRO A 9 -7.68 18.71 10.37
CA PRO A 9 -7.21 17.34 10.26
C PRO A 9 -7.02 16.99 8.78
N PHE A 10 -5.98 16.22 8.47
CA PHE A 10 -5.64 15.83 7.10
C PHE A 10 -6.82 15.10 6.42
N PHE A 11 -7.43 14.17 7.13
CA PHE A 11 -8.70 13.53 6.77
C PHE A 11 -9.80 14.02 7.70
N SER A 12 -11.03 14.17 7.20
CA SER A 12 -12.16 14.47 8.08
C SER A 12 -12.44 13.28 9.01
N ASP A 13 -13.00 13.56 10.19
CA ASP A 13 -13.35 12.51 11.17
C ASP A 13 -14.29 11.47 10.57
N ASN A 14 -15.25 11.90 9.74
CA ASN A 14 -16.19 11.00 9.06
C ASN A 14 -15.50 10.08 8.06
N LEU A 15 -14.57 10.60 7.27
CA LEU A 15 -13.80 9.81 6.31
C LEU A 15 -12.92 8.80 7.03
N THR A 16 -12.21 9.23 8.07
CA THR A 16 -11.38 8.36 8.90
C THR A 16 -12.20 7.25 9.55
N ALA A 17 -13.37 7.59 10.09
CA ALA A 17 -14.27 6.63 10.70
C ALA A 17 -14.76 5.58 9.69
N SER A 18 -15.16 6.01 8.48
CA SER A 18 -15.62 5.12 7.42
C SER A 18 -14.50 4.18 6.96
N LEU A 19 -13.30 4.71 6.71
CA LEU A 19 -12.14 3.90 6.29
C LEU A 19 -11.81 2.81 7.32
N ILE A 20 -11.83 3.14 8.60
CA ILE A 20 -11.52 2.19 9.68
C ILE A 20 -12.62 1.15 9.84
N ALA A 21 -13.90 1.55 9.76
CA ALA A 21 -15.03 0.61 9.85
C ALA A 21 -15.04 -0.39 8.68
N ASP A 22 -14.75 0.07 7.46
CA ASP A 22 -14.62 -0.79 6.29
C ASP A 22 -13.41 -1.73 6.41
N LEU A 23 -12.26 -1.24 6.88
CA LEU A 23 -11.08 -2.06 7.12
C LEU A 23 -11.35 -3.17 8.16
N GLU A 24 -12.08 -2.83 9.24
CA GLU A 24 -12.48 -3.79 10.28
C GLU A 24 -13.43 -4.87 9.76
N THR A 25 -14.41 -4.47 8.94
CA THR A 25 -15.50 -5.38 8.53
C THR A 25 -15.19 -6.20 7.30
N ARG A 26 -14.45 -5.63 6.34
CA ARG A 26 -14.15 -6.24 5.04
C ARG A 26 -12.67 -6.57 4.84
N GLY A 27 -11.80 -6.10 5.72
CA GLY A 27 -10.35 -6.20 5.55
C GLY A 27 -9.76 -5.19 4.56
N TRP A 28 -10.59 -4.38 3.89
CA TRP A 28 -10.17 -3.33 2.98
C TRP A 28 -11.17 -2.16 2.95
N ALA A 29 -10.70 -0.99 2.55
CA ALA A 29 -11.50 0.22 2.41
C ALA A 29 -11.05 0.99 1.17
N HIS A 30 -11.98 1.73 0.55
CA HIS A 30 -11.70 2.65 -0.56
C HIS A 30 -12.40 3.98 -0.33
N ALA A 31 -11.67 5.07 -0.50
CA ALA A 31 -12.20 6.43 -0.45
C ALA A 31 -11.78 7.21 -1.70
N PRO A 32 -12.68 7.42 -2.65
CA PRO A 32 -12.40 8.32 -3.78
C PRO A 32 -12.26 9.76 -3.28
N GLY A 33 -11.33 10.52 -3.86
CA GLY A 33 -11.11 11.93 -3.52
C GLY A 33 -10.69 12.19 -2.07
N ALA A 34 -10.05 11.23 -1.41
CA ALA A 34 -9.55 11.36 -0.03
C ALA A 34 -8.43 12.40 0.11
N LEU A 35 -7.63 12.58 -0.94
CA LEU A 35 -6.55 13.55 -1.01
C LEU A 35 -7.01 14.75 -1.85
N ASP A 36 -6.65 15.96 -1.43
CA ASP A 36 -6.97 17.15 -2.21
C ASP A 36 -6.12 17.25 -3.50
N ALA A 37 -6.68 17.92 -4.50
CA ALA A 37 -6.09 17.99 -5.84
C ALA A 37 -4.72 18.69 -5.85
N GLU A 38 -4.47 19.67 -4.97
CA GLU A 38 -3.18 20.36 -4.87
C GLU A 38 -2.07 19.41 -4.43
N LEU A 39 -2.34 18.61 -3.38
CA LEU A 39 -1.39 17.62 -2.89
C LEU A 39 -1.14 16.53 -3.94
N VAL A 40 -2.19 16.04 -4.60
CA VAL A 40 -2.09 15.04 -5.67
C VAL A 40 -1.21 15.55 -6.80
N ALA A 41 -1.45 16.77 -7.27
CA ALA A 41 -0.66 17.38 -8.34
C ALA A 41 0.81 17.55 -7.96
N ALA A 42 1.09 18.04 -6.74
CA ALA A 42 2.46 18.21 -6.24
C ALA A 42 3.22 16.88 -6.17
N LEU A 43 2.61 15.85 -5.57
CA LEU A 43 3.23 14.52 -5.47
C LEU A 43 3.43 13.87 -6.84
N ARG A 44 2.49 14.06 -7.77
CA ARG A 44 2.62 13.56 -9.14
C ARG A 44 3.78 14.23 -9.88
N LEU A 45 3.91 15.56 -9.79
CA LEU A 45 5.02 16.29 -10.40
C LEU A 45 6.37 15.82 -9.87
N GLU A 46 6.47 15.52 -8.58
CA GLU A 46 7.68 14.94 -8.00
C GLU A 46 7.99 13.55 -8.58
N ALA A 47 6.99 12.67 -8.67
CA ALA A 47 7.17 11.34 -9.26
C ALA A 47 7.64 11.42 -10.71
N GLN A 48 7.07 12.33 -11.50
CA GLN A 48 7.47 12.60 -12.88
C GLN A 48 8.91 13.15 -12.97
N ALA A 49 9.28 14.07 -12.07
CA ALA A 49 10.62 14.63 -12.03
C ALA A 49 11.69 13.56 -11.68
N LEU A 50 11.42 12.70 -10.72
CA LEU A 50 12.29 11.59 -10.33
C LEU A 50 12.45 10.58 -11.47
N GLU A 51 11.36 10.27 -12.19
CA GLU A 51 11.41 9.40 -13.36
C GLU A 51 12.26 10.02 -14.48
N ALA A 52 12.04 11.29 -14.81
CA ALA A 52 12.78 12.01 -15.83
C ALA A 52 14.27 12.15 -15.50
N ALA A 53 14.62 12.29 -14.22
CA ALA A 53 16.00 12.34 -13.74
C ALA A 53 16.70 10.97 -13.69
N GLY A 54 15.95 9.86 -13.91
CA GLY A 54 16.49 8.50 -13.77
C GLY A 54 16.76 8.10 -12.31
N GLU A 55 16.14 8.78 -11.36
CA GLU A 55 16.27 8.52 -9.91
C GLU A 55 15.31 7.44 -9.42
N THR A 56 14.49 6.90 -10.31
CA THR A 56 13.66 5.72 -10.04
C THR A 56 14.41 4.44 -10.41
N HIS A 57 14.15 3.37 -9.68
CA HIS A 57 14.72 2.06 -10.00
C HIS A 57 13.61 1.00 -10.06
N MET A 58 13.90 -0.09 -10.77
CA MET A 58 12.94 -1.17 -10.92
C MET A 58 12.55 -1.74 -9.56
N GLY A 59 11.23 -1.83 -9.31
CA GLY A 59 10.70 -2.42 -8.09
C GLY A 59 11.10 -3.90 -7.99
N ARG A 60 11.81 -4.24 -6.92
CA ARG A 60 12.23 -5.63 -6.65
C ARG A 60 11.11 -6.39 -5.93
N VAL A 61 10.97 -7.67 -6.26
CA VAL A 61 10.06 -8.60 -5.57
C VAL A 61 10.90 -9.56 -4.73
N GLY A 62 10.83 -9.43 -3.40
CA GLY A 62 11.55 -10.29 -2.49
C GLY A 62 13.08 -10.21 -2.62
N ARG A 63 13.78 -11.25 -2.14
CA ARG A 63 15.24 -11.41 -2.29
C ARG A 63 15.65 -12.15 -3.58
N ALA A 64 14.76 -12.22 -4.58
CA ALA A 64 14.99 -12.97 -5.80
C ALA A 64 16.12 -12.36 -6.64
N GLN A 65 17.15 -13.15 -6.90
CA GLN A 65 18.37 -12.80 -7.64
C GLN A 65 18.19 -12.81 -9.17
N ASN A 66 16.98 -13.06 -9.71
CA ASN A 66 16.74 -13.20 -11.15
C ASN A 66 15.85 -12.07 -11.67
N GLU A 67 16.44 -11.12 -12.38
CA GLU A 67 15.75 -9.97 -13.00
C GLU A 67 14.63 -10.39 -13.97
N THR A 68 14.83 -11.46 -14.74
CA THR A 68 13.82 -11.98 -15.67
C THR A 68 12.56 -12.46 -14.96
N LYS A 69 12.70 -13.11 -13.78
CA LYS A 69 11.57 -13.55 -12.97
C LYS A 69 10.88 -12.37 -12.28
N ALA A 70 11.61 -11.31 -11.93
CA ALA A 70 11.05 -10.10 -11.36
C ALA A 70 10.16 -9.37 -12.39
N LEU A 71 10.57 -9.30 -13.66
CA LEU A 71 9.81 -8.67 -14.74
C LEU A 71 8.50 -9.39 -15.09
N SER A 72 8.43 -10.72 -14.88
CA SER A 72 7.17 -11.48 -15.07
C SER A 72 6.18 -11.32 -13.92
N ILE A 73 6.61 -10.73 -12.81
CA ILE A 73 5.78 -10.53 -11.61
C ILE A 73 5.39 -9.05 -11.47
N ARG A 74 6.33 -8.13 -11.77
CA ARG A 74 6.12 -6.70 -11.56
C ARG A 74 6.89 -5.89 -12.60
N LYS A 75 6.20 -4.94 -13.25
CA LYS A 75 6.82 -3.96 -14.15
C LYS A 75 6.46 -2.57 -13.66
N THR A 76 7.30 -2.02 -12.77
CA THR A 76 7.13 -0.69 -12.17
C THR A 76 8.46 -0.15 -11.71
N HIS A 77 8.61 1.18 -11.75
CA HIS A 77 9.74 1.91 -11.19
C HIS A 77 9.34 2.51 -9.84
N ILE A 78 10.26 2.56 -8.90
CA ILE A 78 10.01 3.07 -7.55
C ILE A 78 11.05 4.10 -7.10
N ALA A 79 10.62 5.03 -6.24
CA ALA A 79 11.49 5.93 -5.47
C ALA A 79 10.91 6.12 -4.07
N TRP A 80 11.70 5.85 -3.03
CA TRP A 80 11.22 5.93 -1.63
C TRP A 80 10.94 7.37 -1.23
N LEU A 81 9.84 7.56 -0.48
CA LEU A 81 9.55 8.81 0.18
C LEU A 81 10.47 8.95 1.41
N ASN A 82 11.09 10.10 1.55
CA ASN A 82 12.00 10.42 2.66
C ASN A 82 11.66 11.74 3.37
N GLY A 83 10.51 12.36 3.02
CA GLY A 83 10.08 13.64 3.57
C GLY A 83 10.85 14.84 3.03
N ALA A 84 11.56 14.72 1.91
CA ALA A 84 12.42 15.77 1.35
C ALA A 84 11.65 17.01 0.88
N SER A 85 10.34 16.88 0.60
CA SER A 85 9.51 17.99 0.14
C SER A 85 8.36 18.28 1.11
N ALA A 86 7.74 19.46 0.94
CA ALA A 86 6.54 19.83 1.68
C ALA A 86 5.36 18.89 1.36
N ALA A 87 5.25 18.44 0.10
CA ALA A 87 4.20 17.53 -0.32
C ALA A 87 4.37 16.14 0.31
N GLN A 88 5.59 15.58 0.29
CA GLN A 88 5.88 14.31 0.97
C GLN A 88 5.63 14.41 2.47
N THR A 89 6.13 15.51 3.12
CA THR A 89 5.93 15.74 4.55
C THR A 89 4.43 15.77 4.89
N ARG A 90 3.63 16.50 4.11
CA ARG A 90 2.19 16.61 4.31
C ARG A 90 1.50 15.26 4.14
N PHE A 91 1.86 14.48 3.11
CA PHE A 91 1.33 13.14 2.89
C PHE A 91 1.65 12.18 4.04
N MET A 92 2.91 12.18 4.51
CA MET A 92 3.35 11.35 5.63
C MET A 92 2.68 11.74 6.95
N GLN A 93 2.42 13.03 7.18
CA GLN A 93 1.63 13.50 8.33
C GLN A 93 0.19 12.99 8.29
N GLY A 94 -0.44 12.97 7.10
CA GLY A 94 -1.76 12.38 6.92
C GLY A 94 -1.78 10.88 7.21
N ALA A 95 -0.79 10.15 6.72
CA ALA A 95 -0.65 8.73 7.03
C ALA A 95 -0.41 8.50 8.53
N ASP A 96 0.38 9.33 9.20
CA ASP A 96 0.61 9.21 10.65
C ASP A 96 -0.66 9.47 11.47
N ALA A 97 -1.46 10.46 11.09
CA ALA A 97 -2.76 10.71 11.70
C ALA A 97 -3.69 9.49 11.57
N LEU A 98 -3.72 8.87 10.39
CA LEU A 98 -4.50 7.63 10.16
C LEU A 98 -3.96 6.46 10.99
N ARG A 99 -2.63 6.31 11.10
CA ARG A 99 -1.98 5.31 11.96
C ARG A 99 -2.44 5.42 13.42
N ILE A 100 -2.47 6.66 13.94
CA ILE A 100 -2.91 6.92 15.32
C ILE A 100 -4.37 6.49 15.50
N GLU A 101 -5.26 6.85 14.59
CA GLU A 101 -6.68 6.50 14.67
C GLU A 101 -6.94 4.99 14.52
N MET A 102 -6.21 4.30 13.62
CA MET A 102 -6.27 2.84 13.54
C MET A 102 -5.80 2.17 14.83
N ASN A 103 -4.74 2.67 15.46
CA ASN A 103 -4.30 2.15 16.75
C ASN A 103 -5.33 2.38 17.86
N ARG A 104 -5.97 3.55 17.89
CA ARG A 104 -6.98 3.87 18.90
C ARG A 104 -8.23 3.00 18.78
N ARG A 105 -8.66 2.68 17.57
CA ARG A 105 -9.93 1.98 17.31
C ARG A 105 -9.76 0.48 17.15
N LEU A 106 -8.66 0.02 16.52
CA LEU A 106 -8.44 -1.38 16.16
C LEU A 106 -7.33 -2.06 16.99
N PHE A 107 -6.61 -1.31 17.85
CA PHE A 107 -5.54 -1.82 18.70
C PHE A 107 -4.43 -2.57 17.95
N LEU A 108 -4.09 -2.12 16.73
CA LEU A 108 -3.16 -2.82 15.83
C LEU A 108 -1.69 -2.72 16.24
N GLY A 109 -1.32 -1.77 17.09
CA GLY A 109 0.06 -1.58 17.54
C GLY A 109 1.00 -1.10 16.43
N LEU A 110 0.48 -0.34 15.47
CA LEU A 110 1.24 0.21 14.34
C LEU A 110 2.27 1.22 14.84
N PHE A 111 3.52 1.04 14.44
CA PHE A 111 4.64 1.85 14.92
C PHE A 111 5.12 2.87 13.88
N GLU A 112 5.29 2.44 12.63
CA GLU A 112 5.86 3.26 11.56
C GLU A 112 5.06 3.14 10.26
N PHE A 113 5.29 4.09 9.35
CA PHE A 113 4.78 4.06 7.99
C PHE A 113 5.93 4.24 7.01
N GLU A 114 6.04 3.35 6.02
CA GLU A 114 6.98 3.46 4.91
C GLU A 114 6.20 3.52 3.59
N ALA A 115 6.65 4.33 2.63
CA ALA A 115 6.00 4.45 1.34
C ALA A 115 6.99 4.82 0.23
N HIS A 116 6.62 4.54 -1.02
CA HIS A 116 7.39 4.94 -2.19
C HIS A 116 6.48 5.39 -3.33
N TYR A 117 6.98 6.22 -4.22
CA TYR A 117 6.38 6.41 -5.52
C TYR A 117 6.46 5.11 -6.31
N ALA A 118 5.39 4.78 -7.02
CA ALA A 118 5.32 3.65 -7.95
C ALA A 118 4.83 4.16 -9.29
N VAL A 119 5.69 4.07 -10.30
CA VAL A 119 5.41 4.48 -11.67
C VAL A 119 5.31 3.23 -12.53
N TYR A 120 4.12 2.99 -13.08
CA TYR A 120 3.86 1.89 -14.00
C TYR A 120 3.81 2.47 -15.41
N PRO A 121 4.80 2.19 -16.28
CA PRO A 121 4.74 2.62 -17.68
C PRO A 121 3.63 1.87 -18.43
N PRO A 122 3.25 2.27 -19.64
CA PRO A 122 2.37 1.46 -20.48
C PRO A 122 2.87 0.02 -20.60
N GLY A 123 1.97 -0.95 -20.38
CA GLY A 123 2.29 -2.35 -20.19
C GLY A 123 2.84 -2.69 -18.80
N GLY A 124 2.73 -1.76 -17.84
CA GLY A 124 3.05 -1.98 -16.43
C GLY A 124 1.95 -2.77 -15.72
N PHE A 125 2.34 -3.57 -14.74
CA PHE A 125 1.43 -4.40 -13.93
C PHE A 125 2.13 -4.85 -12.65
N TYR A 126 1.34 -5.43 -11.74
CA TYR A 126 1.85 -6.21 -10.61
C TYR A 126 0.96 -7.43 -10.40
N ALA A 127 1.53 -8.62 -10.61
CA ALA A 127 0.81 -9.88 -10.48
C ALA A 127 0.23 -10.04 -9.07
N ARG A 128 -0.82 -10.87 -8.97
CA ARG A 128 -1.51 -11.13 -7.71
C ARG A 128 -0.58 -11.57 -6.60
N HIS A 129 -0.69 -10.90 -5.45
CA HIS A 129 0.16 -11.12 -4.28
C HIS A 129 -0.53 -10.65 -3.00
N MET A 130 0.11 -10.91 -1.88
CA MET A 130 -0.15 -10.31 -0.58
C MET A 130 1.10 -9.56 -0.12
N ASP A 131 0.93 -8.46 0.59
CA ASP A 131 2.06 -7.61 1.01
C ASP A 131 2.84 -8.17 2.22
N ALA A 132 2.22 -9.10 2.95
CA ALA A 132 2.86 -9.82 4.05
C ALA A 132 2.40 -11.28 4.10
N PHE A 133 3.25 -12.14 4.66
CA PHE A 133 2.96 -13.56 4.88
C PHE A 133 3.28 -13.93 6.32
N THR A 134 2.37 -14.65 6.95
CA THR A 134 2.68 -15.36 8.19
C THR A 134 3.22 -16.73 7.82
N LEU A 135 4.54 -16.95 7.96
CA LEU A 135 5.09 -18.28 7.80
C LEU A 135 4.79 -19.11 9.06
N PRO A 136 4.26 -20.34 8.94
CA PRO A 136 4.20 -21.27 10.06
C PRO A 136 5.62 -21.53 10.58
N THR A 137 5.90 -21.17 11.82
CA THR A 137 7.17 -21.56 12.45
C THR A 137 7.07 -23.02 12.83
N ALA A 138 7.83 -23.90 12.15
CA ALA A 138 7.93 -25.31 12.51
C ALA A 138 8.41 -25.44 13.98
N GLY A 139 7.60 -26.05 14.84
CA GLY A 139 8.00 -26.44 16.19
C GLY A 139 7.70 -25.46 17.32
N ALA A 140 6.95 -24.40 17.08
CA ALA A 140 6.55 -23.47 18.14
C ALA A 140 5.12 -23.75 18.60
N GLY A 141 4.92 -23.90 19.90
CA GLY A 141 3.58 -24.09 20.51
C GLY A 141 2.66 -22.91 20.20
N ALA A 142 1.35 -23.07 20.45
CA ALA A 142 0.24 -22.18 20.05
C ALA A 142 0.38 -20.68 20.43
N PHE A 143 1.43 -20.29 21.15
CA PHE A 143 1.74 -18.91 21.55
C PHE A 143 3.09 -18.39 21.03
N SER A 144 3.85 -19.15 20.25
CA SER A 144 5.10 -18.64 19.68
C SER A 144 4.78 -17.83 18.42
N GLY A 145 4.96 -16.53 18.54
CA GLY A 145 4.54 -15.51 17.63
C GLY A 145 4.75 -15.85 16.16
N ARG A 146 3.66 -15.78 15.41
CA ARG A 146 3.67 -15.70 13.96
C ARG A 146 4.55 -14.51 13.58
N ARG A 147 5.66 -14.79 12.95
CA ARG A 147 6.57 -13.75 12.47
C ARG A 147 6.06 -13.32 11.11
N ALA A 148 5.30 -12.22 11.08
CA ALA A 148 4.97 -11.57 9.82
C ALA A 148 6.29 -11.21 9.13
N GLU A 149 6.48 -11.65 7.90
CA GLU A 149 7.64 -11.22 7.13
C GLU A 149 7.53 -9.70 6.97
N ARG A 150 8.42 -8.95 7.66
CA ARG A 150 8.54 -7.49 7.68
C ARG A 150 7.52 -6.69 8.52
N GLY A 151 6.68 -7.31 9.31
CA GLY A 151 5.78 -6.57 10.24
C GLY A 151 4.74 -5.66 9.60
N ARG A 152 4.45 -5.78 8.29
CA ARG A 152 3.42 -5.03 7.59
C ARG A 152 2.05 -5.53 8.03
N VAL A 153 1.18 -4.62 8.48
CA VAL A 153 -0.14 -4.95 9.00
C VAL A 153 -1.24 -4.37 8.11
N VAL A 154 -1.10 -3.11 7.74
CA VAL A 154 -2.04 -2.44 6.83
C VAL A 154 -1.26 -1.86 5.67
N SER A 155 -1.70 -2.17 4.46
CA SER A 155 -1.23 -1.54 3.22
C SER A 155 -2.11 -0.36 2.88
N MET A 156 -1.51 0.70 2.37
CA MET A 156 -2.16 1.89 1.85
C MET A 156 -1.73 2.13 0.42
N VAL A 157 -2.66 2.49 -0.46
CA VAL A 157 -2.35 2.93 -1.83
C VAL A 157 -3.05 4.24 -2.09
N ALA A 158 -2.28 5.28 -2.41
CA ALA A 158 -2.79 6.57 -2.85
C ALA A 158 -2.55 6.75 -4.36
N TYR A 159 -3.53 7.29 -5.08
CA TYR A 159 -3.47 7.46 -6.52
C TYR A 159 -3.24 8.92 -6.90
N LEU A 160 -2.42 9.11 -7.96
CA LEU A 160 -1.97 10.43 -8.38
C LEU A 160 -2.34 10.77 -9.84
N ASN A 161 -3.19 9.96 -10.50
CA ASN A 161 -3.49 10.12 -11.92
C ASN A 161 -4.57 11.19 -12.14
N GLU A 162 -4.43 11.97 -13.20
CA GLU A 162 -5.46 12.88 -13.68
C GLU A 162 -6.21 12.23 -14.84
N ASP A 163 -7.49 12.58 -14.99
CA ASP A 163 -8.34 12.22 -16.12
C ASP A 163 -8.32 10.71 -16.46
N TRP A 164 -8.13 9.87 -15.43
CA TRP A 164 -8.04 8.42 -15.61
C TRP A 164 -9.40 7.83 -15.98
N THR A 165 -9.38 6.96 -16.98
CA THR A 165 -10.56 6.25 -17.45
C THR A 165 -10.35 4.74 -17.39
N SER A 166 -11.41 3.95 -17.40
CA SER A 166 -11.33 2.49 -17.41
C SER A 166 -10.59 1.94 -18.64
N ALA A 167 -10.53 2.71 -19.74
CA ALA A 167 -9.77 2.35 -20.94
C ALA A 167 -8.24 2.37 -20.71
N ASP A 168 -7.77 3.13 -19.72
CA ASP A 168 -6.34 3.22 -19.36
C ASP A 168 -5.86 1.99 -18.58
N GLY A 169 -6.77 1.15 -18.11
CA GLY A 169 -6.46 -0.05 -17.34
C GLY A 169 -5.90 0.26 -15.94
N GLY A 170 -5.01 -0.58 -15.45
CA GLY A 170 -4.28 -0.34 -14.20
C GLY A 170 -5.12 -0.39 -12.92
N GLN A 171 -6.34 -0.95 -12.96
CA GLN A 171 -7.19 -1.12 -11.80
C GLN A 171 -6.46 -1.93 -10.71
N LEU A 172 -6.76 -1.63 -9.45
CA LEU A 172 -6.41 -2.48 -8.32
C LEU A 172 -7.54 -3.48 -8.11
N ALA A 173 -7.30 -4.74 -8.43
CA ALA A 173 -8.24 -5.82 -8.16
C ALA A 173 -7.96 -6.44 -6.78
N LEU A 174 -9.02 -6.67 -5.99
CA LEU A 174 -8.98 -7.16 -4.61
C LEU A 174 -9.80 -8.44 -4.48
N TRP A 175 -9.32 -9.37 -3.64
CA TRP A 175 -10.04 -10.59 -3.24
C TRP A 175 -10.14 -10.65 -1.71
N ASP A 176 -11.23 -11.17 -1.17
CA ASP A 176 -11.44 -11.23 0.29
C ASP A 176 -10.43 -12.11 1.02
N SER A 177 -9.96 -13.18 0.36
CA SER A 177 -8.95 -14.10 0.92
C SER A 177 -8.33 -14.98 -0.17
N ALA A 178 -7.18 -15.57 0.12
CA ALA A 178 -6.60 -16.63 -0.67
C ALA A 178 -6.92 -18.00 -0.04
N PRO A 179 -7.34 -19.00 -0.84
CA PRO A 179 -7.37 -20.39 -0.38
C PRO A 179 -6.00 -20.84 0.10
N LEU A 180 -5.97 -21.72 1.08
CA LEU A 180 -4.69 -22.26 1.59
C LEU A 180 -4.32 -23.56 0.83
N ASP A 181 -3.02 -23.73 0.62
CA ASP A 181 -2.43 -24.99 0.15
C ASP A 181 -2.40 -26.05 1.26
N GLU A 182 -1.94 -27.26 0.96
CA GLU A 182 -1.78 -28.39 1.91
C GLU A 182 -0.81 -28.07 3.09
N HIS A 183 0.00 -27.03 2.96
CA HIS A 183 0.92 -26.56 3.98
C HIS A 183 0.40 -25.34 4.75
N GLY A 184 -0.86 -24.93 4.52
CA GLY A 184 -1.47 -23.77 5.17
C GLY A 184 -0.96 -22.41 4.66
N ARG A 185 -0.39 -22.36 3.45
CA ARG A 185 0.10 -21.13 2.82
C ARG A 185 -0.92 -20.63 1.78
N PRO A 186 -1.09 -19.30 1.63
CA PRO A 186 -1.94 -18.74 0.60
C PRO A 186 -1.54 -19.20 -0.81
N ASP A 187 -2.50 -19.77 -1.54
CA ASP A 187 -2.33 -20.25 -2.92
C ASP A 187 -3.05 -19.31 -3.90
N MET A 188 -2.28 -18.38 -4.48
CA MET A 188 -2.82 -17.38 -5.42
C MET A 188 -3.34 -17.98 -6.72
N SER A 189 -2.83 -19.15 -7.15
CA SER A 189 -3.25 -19.80 -8.39
C SER A 189 -4.70 -20.28 -8.33
N ARG A 190 -5.22 -20.57 -7.14
CA ARG A 190 -6.61 -20.96 -6.93
C ARG A 190 -7.61 -19.80 -7.03
N LEU A 191 -7.11 -18.59 -7.24
CA LEU A 191 -7.93 -17.40 -7.49
C LEU A 191 -8.04 -17.05 -8.99
N ASP A 192 -7.44 -17.83 -9.89
CA ASP A 192 -7.41 -17.49 -11.33
C ASP A 192 -8.82 -17.48 -11.94
N ASP A 193 -9.70 -18.35 -11.48
CA ASP A 193 -11.11 -18.41 -11.91
C ASP A 193 -12.09 -17.73 -10.94
N VAL A 194 -11.57 -17.07 -9.89
CA VAL A 194 -12.39 -16.36 -8.90
C VAL A 194 -12.43 -14.88 -9.24
N PRO A 195 -13.61 -14.30 -9.48
CA PRO A 195 -13.69 -12.86 -9.74
C PRO A 195 -13.24 -12.06 -8.51
N PRO A 196 -12.62 -10.88 -8.70
CA PRO A 196 -12.32 -9.99 -7.60
C PRO A 196 -13.60 -9.48 -6.93
N VAL A 197 -13.54 -9.21 -5.63
CA VAL A 197 -14.66 -8.60 -4.88
C VAL A 197 -14.75 -7.11 -5.14
N ALA A 198 -13.66 -6.50 -5.60
CA ALA A 198 -13.63 -5.11 -6.04
C ALA A 198 -12.52 -4.88 -7.09
N GLU A 199 -12.78 -3.96 -7.99
CA GLU A 199 -11.80 -3.35 -8.89
C GLU A 199 -11.85 -1.84 -8.69
N VAL A 200 -10.73 -1.26 -8.24
CA VAL A 200 -10.62 0.15 -7.93
C VAL A 200 -9.87 0.86 -9.04
N GLU A 201 -10.53 1.84 -9.67
CA GLU A 201 -9.89 2.73 -10.63
C GLU A 201 -8.83 3.59 -9.92
N PRO A 202 -7.64 3.74 -10.50
CA PRO A 202 -6.56 4.51 -9.86
C PRO A 202 -6.71 6.02 -10.08
N GLU A 203 -7.91 6.56 -9.87
CA GLU A 203 -8.20 7.99 -10.00
C GLU A 203 -7.45 8.82 -8.95
N GLY A 204 -6.94 9.98 -9.37
CA GLY A 204 -6.19 10.88 -8.50
C GLY A 204 -6.98 11.34 -7.28
N GLY A 205 -6.33 11.30 -6.13
CA GLY A 205 -6.94 11.57 -4.84
C GLY A 205 -7.61 10.37 -4.18
N GLY A 206 -7.79 9.26 -4.91
CA GLY A 206 -8.29 8.00 -4.34
C GLY A 206 -7.31 7.37 -3.35
N LEU A 207 -7.85 6.74 -2.31
CA LEU A 207 -7.08 6.04 -1.26
C LEU A 207 -7.67 4.67 -1.01
N VAL A 208 -6.82 3.65 -0.99
CA VAL A 208 -7.19 2.28 -0.58
C VAL A 208 -6.41 1.89 0.66
N LEU A 209 -7.08 1.27 1.62
CA LEU A 209 -6.47 0.55 2.75
C LEU A 209 -6.79 -0.92 2.63
N MET A 210 -5.87 -1.81 3.03
CA MET A 210 -6.12 -3.24 3.08
C MET A 210 -5.23 -3.94 4.11
N LEU A 211 -5.74 -5.01 4.71
CA LEU A 211 -4.96 -5.87 5.61
C LEU A 211 -3.89 -6.61 4.80
N SER A 212 -2.63 -6.36 5.10
CA SER A 212 -1.47 -6.82 4.31
C SER A 212 -1.36 -8.34 4.21
N GLU A 213 -1.82 -9.07 5.25
CA GLU A 213 -1.74 -10.53 5.34
C GLU A 213 -3.01 -11.25 4.87
N SER A 214 -4.08 -10.52 4.57
CA SER A 214 -5.40 -11.12 4.34
C SER A 214 -5.94 -10.88 2.93
N ILE A 215 -5.61 -9.73 2.33
CA ILE A 215 -6.23 -9.28 1.08
C ILE A 215 -5.28 -9.52 -0.10
N PRO A 216 -5.52 -10.59 -0.90
CA PRO A 216 -4.85 -10.75 -2.18
C PRO A 216 -5.24 -9.61 -3.11
N HIS A 217 -4.25 -9.09 -3.82
CA HIS A 217 -4.49 -8.00 -4.77
C HIS A 217 -3.51 -8.02 -5.93
N GLU A 218 -3.90 -7.40 -7.03
CA GLU A 218 -3.05 -7.21 -8.20
C GLU A 218 -3.29 -5.84 -8.83
N VAL A 219 -2.27 -5.31 -9.50
CA VAL A 219 -2.43 -4.17 -10.41
C VAL A 219 -2.60 -4.72 -11.80
N ARG A 220 -3.78 -4.50 -12.39
CA ARG A 220 -4.10 -4.87 -13.78
C ARG A 220 -3.14 -4.20 -14.74
N LEU A 221 -3.07 -4.73 -15.96
CA LEU A 221 -2.27 -4.14 -17.03
C LEU A 221 -2.69 -2.68 -17.26
N SER A 222 -1.72 -1.78 -17.19
CA SER A 222 -1.92 -0.35 -17.44
C SER A 222 -1.57 -0.03 -18.89
N TYR A 223 -2.44 0.68 -19.58
CA TYR A 223 -2.23 1.12 -20.95
C TYR A 223 -1.68 2.56 -21.02
N ALA A 224 -1.84 3.30 -19.93
CA ALA A 224 -1.24 4.64 -19.73
C ALA A 224 -0.22 4.60 -18.58
N THR A 225 0.59 5.66 -18.45
CA THR A 225 1.51 5.79 -17.30
C THR A 225 0.71 6.01 -16.03
N ARG A 226 0.81 5.10 -15.07
CA ARG A 226 0.08 5.10 -13.82
C ARG A 226 0.98 5.47 -12.65
N TYR A 227 0.60 6.51 -11.91
CA TYR A 227 1.29 7.00 -10.72
C TYR A 227 0.52 6.64 -9.46
N ALA A 228 1.20 6.07 -8.48
CA ALA A 228 0.64 5.76 -7.17
C ALA A 228 1.70 5.86 -6.07
N ILE A 229 1.26 5.92 -4.83
CA ILE A 229 2.09 5.80 -3.64
C ILE A 229 1.57 4.62 -2.82
N PRO A 230 2.10 3.39 -3.03
CA PRO A 230 1.91 2.32 -2.07
C PRO A 230 2.77 2.56 -0.83
N GLY A 231 2.22 2.19 0.33
CA GLY A 231 2.88 2.30 1.62
C GLY A 231 2.36 1.26 2.61
N TRP A 232 3.06 1.11 3.72
CA TRP A 232 2.74 0.09 4.72
C TRP A 232 2.86 0.64 6.12
N PHE A 233 1.81 0.42 6.90
CA PHE A 233 1.85 0.57 8.35
C PHE A 233 2.39 -0.72 8.97
N ARG A 234 3.41 -0.58 9.80
CA ARG A 234 4.18 -1.69 10.34
C ARG A 234 4.15 -1.71 11.86
N VAL A 235 4.18 -2.92 12.42
CA VAL A 235 4.54 -3.14 13.81
C VAL A 235 6.05 -3.30 13.90
N ASN A 236 6.62 -2.89 15.04
CA ASN A 236 8.05 -3.04 15.27
C ASN A 236 8.38 -4.53 15.47
N ALA A 237 9.05 -5.15 14.52
CA ALA A 237 9.56 -6.50 14.65
C ALA A 237 10.90 -6.46 15.36
N SER A 238 10.91 -6.52 16.69
CA SER A 238 12.15 -6.75 17.42
C SER A 238 12.68 -8.15 17.12
N VAL A 239 13.80 -8.21 16.41
CA VAL A 239 14.56 -9.45 16.20
C VAL A 239 15.60 -9.54 17.31
N GLY A 240 15.38 -10.44 18.28
CA GLY A 240 16.35 -10.68 19.36
C GLY A 240 16.58 -9.47 20.27
N GLY A 241 15.56 -8.61 20.48
CA GLY A 241 15.63 -7.42 21.34
C GLY A 241 16.25 -6.18 20.69
N ALA A 242 16.67 -6.25 19.43
CA ALA A 242 17.07 -5.07 18.65
C ALA A 242 15.91 -4.60 17.75
N LEU A 243 15.70 -3.30 17.68
CA LEU A 243 14.81 -2.67 16.70
C LEU A 243 15.40 -2.92 15.31
N ASP A 244 14.55 -3.29 14.33
CA ASP A 244 14.99 -3.39 12.94
C ASP A 244 15.35 -1.98 12.45
N PRO A 245 16.62 -1.69 12.12
CA PRO A 245 16.99 -0.35 11.69
C PRO A 245 16.30 -0.02 10.37
N LEU A 246 15.78 1.18 10.27
CA LEU A 246 15.28 1.78 9.03
C LEU A 246 16.35 1.62 7.93
N ARG A 247 16.00 0.95 6.85
CA ARG A 247 16.85 0.82 5.67
C ARG A 247 16.24 1.55 4.49
#